data_16c0c0cda1cd1c93337051533a70552e
#
_entry.id   16c0c0cda1cd1c93337051533a70552e
#
_cell.length_a   1.000
_cell.length_b   1.000
_cell.length_c   1.000
_cell.angle_alpha   90.00
_cell.angle_beta   90.00
_cell.angle_gamma   90.00
#
_symmetry.space_group_name_H-M   'P 1'
#
loop_
_entity.id
_entity.type
_entity.pdbx_description
1 polymer ?
#
loop_
_entity_poly.entity_id
_entity_poly.type
_entity_poly.pdbx_seq_one_letter_code
_entity_poly.pdbx_strand_id
1 'polypeptide(L)'
;MFWKSKSKESYDNLNNSNKNIGRSNLALSIAVMLLLFMVMNKQTEVIVMPNDFKEPIVMNGNNVTQEFKIQWGLMIATIIGNITPKNAKFVIDRVTKMIPLELNPDEAEATMAAAIEEMALRGVSQKFIPSDAIYSSVTDYVWVVGEQTTTSLKTGAADTTAYTFELKIGIRNGNPMILDIQQYPAAVNPAQREREILQGKNATTALDKDSVIKIESR
;
A
#
# COMPACT_ATOMS: atom_id res chain seq x y z
N MET A 1 -84.43 11.93 1.10
CA MET A 1 -83.46 11.29 2.06
C MET A 1 -82.23 10.65 1.39
N PHE A 2 -82.14 10.62 0.04
CA PHE A 2 -81.10 9.98 -0.74
C PHE A 2 -79.82 10.84 -0.95
N TRP A 3 -79.87 12.13 -0.78
CA TRP A 3 -78.73 13.02 -1.08
C TRP A 3 -77.67 13.06 0.04
N LYS A 4 -78.05 12.83 1.28
CA LYS A 4 -77.16 12.77 2.42
C LYS A 4 -76.23 11.52 2.42
N SER A 5 -76.68 10.45 1.80
CA SER A 5 -75.84 9.19 1.76
C SER A 5 -74.69 9.31 0.76
N LYS A 6 -74.90 9.88 -0.45
CA LYS A 6 -73.88 10.05 -1.47
C LYS A 6 -72.76 11.00 -1.07
N SER A 7 -73.06 12.08 -0.35
CA SER A 7 -72.07 13.04 0.11
C SER A 7 -71.17 12.43 1.21
N LYS A 8 -71.73 11.59 2.07
CA LYS A 8 -71.03 10.90 3.13
C LYS A 8 -70.08 9.82 2.58
N GLU A 9 -70.55 9.07 1.61
CA GLU A 9 -69.76 8.06 0.89
C GLU A 9 -68.58 8.69 0.10
N SER A 10 -68.81 9.86 -0.52
CA SER A 10 -67.74 10.62 -1.19
C SER A 10 -66.70 11.17 -0.22
N TYR A 11 -67.14 11.62 0.97
CA TYR A 11 -66.21 12.10 2.00
C TYR A 11 -65.38 10.98 2.64
N ASP A 12 -66.00 9.83 2.88
CA ASP A 12 -65.31 8.65 3.39
C ASP A 12 -64.29 8.10 2.39
N ASN A 13 -64.59 8.11 1.10
CA ASN A 13 -63.69 7.73 0.02
C ASN A 13 -62.49 8.70 -0.10
N LEU A 14 -62.72 10.01 0.02
CA LEU A 14 -61.65 11.01 0.03
C LEU A 14 -60.74 10.88 1.27
N ASN A 15 -61.33 10.62 2.44
CA ASN A 15 -60.58 10.45 3.66
C ASN A 15 -59.73 9.15 3.61
N ASN A 16 -60.26 8.08 3.05
CA ASN A 16 -59.51 6.83 2.83
C ASN A 16 -58.41 7.00 1.80
N SER A 17 -58.66 7.73 0.72
CA SER A 17 -57.66 8.08 -0.27
C SER A 17 -56.52 8.89 0.33
N ASN A 18 -56.82 9.92 1.11
CA ASN A 18 -55.82 10.73 1.81
C ASN A 18 -54.98 9.90 2.82
N LYS A 19 -55.62 8.98 3.58
CA LYS A 19 -54.89 8.06 4.46
C LYS A 19 -53.97 7.12 3.69
N ASN A 20 -54.40 6.63 2.53
CA ASN A 20 -53.58 5.78 1.68
C ASN A 20 -52.41 6.56 1.07
N ILE A 21 -52.61 7.78 0.61
CA ILE A 21 -51.56 8.69 0.14
C ILE A 21 -50.56 8.98 1.26
N GLY A 22 -51.02 9.24 2.47
CA GLY A 22 -50.15 9.46 3.63
C GLY A 22 -49.29 8.23 3.95
N ARG A 23 -49.87 7.01 3.90
CA ARG A 23 -49.13 5.75 4.11
C ARG A 23 -48.13 5.51 3.02
N SER A 24 -48.50 5.77 1.75
CA SER A 24 -47.57 5.65 0.61
C SER A 24 -46.39 6.62 0.71
N ASN A 25 -46.64 7.87 1.09
CA ASN A 25 -45.59 8.86 1.30
C ASN A 25 -44.65 8.47 2.45
N LEU A 26 -45.18 7.93 3.53
CA LEU A 26 -44.39 7.44 4.66
C LEU A 26 -43.48 6.26 4.20
N ALA A 27 -44.05 5.29 3.47
CA ALA A 27 -43.31 4.17 2.96
C ALA A 27 -42.20 4.61 1.98
N LEU A 28 -42.52 5.58 1.10
CA LEU A 28 -41.54 6.16 0.18
C LEU A 28 -40.38 6.88 0.93
N SER A 29 -40.72 7.65 1.98
CA SER A 29 -39.72 8.34 2.79
C SER A 29 -38.78 7.35 3.49
N ILE A 30 -39.30 6.25 4.01
CA ILE A 30 -38.49 5.17 4.62
C ILE A 30 -37.60 4.53 3.55
N ALA A 31 -38.13 4.24 2.37
CA ALA A 31 -37.36 3.66 1.27
C ALA A 31 -36.20 4.59 0.81
N VAL A 32 -36.46 5.89 0.70
CA VAL A 32 -35.43 6.88 0.36
C VAL A 32 -34.36 6.96 1.46
N MET A 33 -34.74 6.91 2.73
CA MET A 33 -33.81 6.93 3.84
C MET A 33 -32.90 5.67 3.85
N LEU A 34 -33.47 4.51 3.57
CA LEU A 34 -32.72 3.26 3.42
C LEU A 34 -31.74 3.32 2.23
N LEU A 35 -32.18 3.86 1.10
CA LEU A 35 -31.31 4.03 -0.08
C LEU A 35 -30.15 4.98 0.22
N LEU A 36 -30.41 6.11 0.89
CA LEU A 36 -29.35 7.04 1.33
C LEU A 36 -28.36 6.36 2.25
N PHE A 37 -28.85 5.58 3.21
CA PHE A 37 -27.99 4.81 4.11
C PHE A 37 -27.13 3.78 3.36
N MET A 38 -27.70 3.08 2.38
CA MET A 38 -26.95 2.15 1.53
C MET A 38 -25.90 2.87 0.68
N VAL A 39 -26.21 4.05 0.14
CA VAL A 39 -25.25 4.84 -0.64
C VAL A 39 -24.12 5.39 0.23
N MET A 40 -24.44 5.86 1.45
CA MET A 40 -23.41 6.35 2.39
C MET A 40 -22.46 5.24 2.87
N ASN A 41 -22.95 4.00 2.95
CA ASN A 41 -22.14 2.84 3.34
C ASN A 41 -21.50 2.12 2.16
N LYS A 42 -21.73 2.58 0.92
CA LYS A 42 -21.12 1.98 -0.26
C LYS A 42 -19.64 2.33 -0.30
N GLN A 43 -18.79 1.34 -0.07
CA GLN A 43 -17.36 1.47 -0.29
C GLN A 43 -17.09 1.50 -1.79
N THR A 44 -16.32 2.48 -2.23
CA THR A 44 -15.94 2.58 -3.64
C THR A 44 -14.75 1.66 -3.89
N GLU A 45 -14.95 0.60 -4.65
CA GLU A 45 -13.87 -0.23 -5.14
C GLU A 45 -13.25 0.43 -6.37
N VAL A 46 -11.96 0.72 -6.29
CA VAL A 46 -11.19 1.19 -7.43
C VAL A 46 -10.47 -0.02 -8.03
N ILE A 47 -10.88 -0.41 -9.21
CA ILE A 47 -10.25 -1.49 -9.97
C ILE A 47 -9.27 -0.84 -10.95
N VAL A 48 -7.97 -1.06 -10.73
CA VAL A 48 -6.92 -0.65 -11.66
C VAL A 48 -6.38 -1.90 -12.33
N MET A 49 -6.49 -1.99 -13.64
CA MET A 49 -5.92 -3.08 -14.45
C MET A 49 -4.75 -2.56 -15.28
N PRO A 50 -3.52 -2.69 -14.84
CA PRO A 50 -2.36 -2.52 -15.71
C PRO A 50 -2.27 -3.70 -16.69
N ASN A 51 -1.73 -3.46 -17.89
CA ASN A 51 -1.75 -4.41 -19.01
C ASN A 51 -1.03 -5.77 -18.75
N ASP A 52 -0.22 -5.88 -17.69
CA ASP A 52 0.61 -7.06 -17.42
C ASP A 52 0.18 -7.87 -16.18
N PHE A 53 -1.00 -7.59 -15.61
CA PHE A 53 -1.45 -8.26 -14.39
C PHE A 53 -2.41 -9.41 -14.67
N LYS A 54 -2.16 -10.53 -13.98
CA LYS A 54 -3.05 -11.71 -14.03
C LYS A 54 -4.33 -11.48 -13.23
N GLU A 55 -4.29 -10.59 -12.23
CA GLU A 55 -5.43 -10.30 -11.36
C GLU A 55 -5.64 -8.79 -11.21
N PRO A 56 -6.90 -8.32 -11.09
CA PRO A 56 -7.19 -6.91 -10.91
C PRO A 56 -6.69 -6.41 -9.56
N ILE A 57 -6.13 -5.21 -9.54
CA ILE A 57 -5.83 -4.50 -8.29
C ILE A 57 -7.13 -3.92 -7.76
N VAL A 58 -7.63 -4.48 -6.67
CA VAL A 58 -8.84 -3.99 -6.00
C VAL A 58 -8.46 -3.28 -4.72
N MET A 59 -8.97 -2.05 -4.56
CA MET A 59 -8.83 -1.25 -3.34
C MET A 59 -10.20 -1.09 -2.71
N ASN A 60 -10.36 -1.53 -1.48
CA ASN A 60 -11.56 -1.34 -0.69
C ASN A 60 -11.21 -0.63 0.63
N GLY A 61 -11.31 0.69 0.63
CA GLY A 61 -10.85 1.54 1.72
C GLY A 61 -9.33 1.44 1.92
N ASN A 62 -8.90 0.99 3.09
CA ASN A 62 -7.48 0.74 3.40
C ASN A 62 -7.05 -0.72 3.15
N ASN A 63 -7.96 -1.57 2.66
CA ASN A 63 -7.65 -2.95 2.30
C ASN A 63 -7.30 -3.03 0.82
N VAL A 64 -6.23 -3.74 0.51
CA VAL A 64 -5.74 -3.93 -0.85
C VAL A 64 -5.38 -5.38 -1.09
N THR A 65 -5.41 -5.74 -2.36
CA THR A 65 -4.97 -7.06 -2.81
C THR A 65 -3.46 -7.24 -2.61
N GLN A 66 -3.04 -8.50 -2.50
CA GLN A 66 -1.62 -8.84 -2.43
C GLN A 66 -0.85 -8.32 -3.65
N GLU A 67 -1.46 -8.35 -4.83
CA GLU A 67 -0.87 -7.88 -6.08
C GLU A 67 -0.49 -6.41 -6.00
N PHE A 68 -1.33 -5.59 -5.37
CA PHE A 68 -1.01 -4.19 -5.11
C PHE A 68 0.27 -4.07 -4.27
N LYS A 69 0.37 -4.82 -3.17
CA LYS A 69 1.55 -4.79 -2.29
C LYS A 69 2.81 -5.27 -3.01
N ILE A 70 2.69 -6.35 -3.79
CA ILE A 70 3.80 -6.88 -4.60
C ILE A 70 4.30 -5.81 -5.58
N GLN A 71 3.40 -5.14 -6.28
CA GLN A 71 3.79 -4.13 -7.28
C GLN A 71 4.44 -2.90 -6.64
N TRP A 72 3.89 -2.43 -5.53
CA TRP A 72 4.51 -1.33 -4.79
C TRP A 72 5.85 -1.75 -4.19
N GLY A 73 5.96 -2.97 -3.67
CA GLY A 73 7.24 -3.53 -3.21
C GLY A 73 8.28 -3.56 -4.31
N LEU A 74 7.92 -4.06 -5.48
CA LEU A 74 8.79 -4.11 -6.65
C LEU A 74 9.24 -2.71 -7.09
N MET A 75 8.31 -1.75 -7.14
CA MET A 75 8.62 -0.37 -7.50
C MET A 75 9.55 0.28 -6.48
N ILE A 76 9.28 0.14 -5.18
CA ILE A 76 10.09 0.73 -4.11
C ILE A 76 11.49 0.11 -4.12
N ALA A 77 11.61 -1.23 -4.19
CA ALA A 77 12.89 -1.93 -4.26
C ALA A 77 13.70 -1.49 -5.49
N THR A 78 13.03 -1.30 -6.63
CA THR A 78 13.68 -0.80 -7.85
C THR A 78 14.16 0.64 -7.69
N ILE A 79 13.40 1.51 -7.05
CA ILE A 79 13.80 2.91 -6.80
C ILE A 79 15.01 2.96 -5.87
N ILE A 80 14.95 2.23 -4.74
CA ILE A 80 16.00 2.24 -3.71
C ILE A 80 17.24 1.49 -4.19
N GLY A 81 17.07 0.40 -4.91
CA GLY A 81 18.19 -0.42 -5.41
C GLY A 81 18.95 0.18 -6.59
N ASN A 82 18.41 1.23 -7.23
CA ASN A 82 19.04 1.90 -8.38
C ASN A 82 19.52 3.31 -8.01
N ILE A 83 20.50 3.37 -7.12
CA ILE A 83 21.04 4.62 -6.59
C ILE A 83 22.39 4.95 -7.23
N THR A 84 22.49 6.21 -7.64
CA THR A 84 23.73 6.84 -8.07
C THR A 84 23.86 8.18 -7.35
N PRO A 85 25.06 8.77 -7.22
CA PRO A 85 25.21 10.10 -6.65
C PRO A 85 24.37 11.19 -7.34
N LYS A 86 24.00 10.97 -8.61
CA LYS A 86 23.22 11.95 -9.40
C LYS A 86 21.70 11.90 -9.09
N ASN A 87 21.13 10.69 -8.80
CA ASN A 87 19.70 10.55 -8.55
C ASN A 87 19.36 10.44 -7.06
N ALA A 88 20.36 10.46 -6.20
CA ALA A 88 20.24 10.25 -4.76
C ALA A 88 19.17 11.13 -4.11
N LYS A 89 19.23 12.43 -4.36
CA LYS A 89 18.24 13.37 -3.80
C LYS A 89 16.81 13.06 -4.23
N PHE A 90 16.61 12.67 -5.48
CA PHE A 90 15.29 12.27 -5.99
C PHE A 90 14.78 11.02 -5.28
N VAL A 91 15.65 10.01 -5.09
CA VAL A 91 15.30 8.76 -4.41
C VAL A 91 14.90 9.04 -2.96
N ILE A 92 15.72 9.80 -2.22
CA ILE A 92 15.41 10.19 -0.84
C ILE A 92 14.04 10.86 -0.76
N ASP A 93 13.84 11.95 -1.51
CA ASP A 93 12.59 12.72 -1.49
C ASP A 93 11.36 11.87 -1.85
N ARG A 94 11.53 10.91 -2.75
CA ARG A 94 10.45 10.02 -3.16
C ARG A 94 10.10 8.99 -2.08
N VAL A 95 11.09 8.37 -1.46
CA VAL A 95 10.90 7.34 -0.45
C VAL A 95 10.42 7.94 0.87
N THR A 96 11.01 9.06 1.32
CA THR A 96 10.63 9.75 2.55
C THR A 96 9.16 10.15 2.56
N LYS A 97 8.63 10.63 1.42
CA LYS A 97 7.20 10.96 1.28
C LYS A 97 6.25 9.77 1.42
N MET A 98 6.76 8.56 1.30
CA MET A 98 5.97 7.33 1.49
C MET A 98 6.04 6.80 2.92
N ILE A 99 6.87 7.38 3.78
CA ILE A 99 7.00 7.01 5.20
C ILE A 99 5.96 7.79 6.01
N PRO A 100 5.13 7.10 6.83
CA PRO A 100 4.18 7.77 7.71
C PRO A 100 4.90 8.68 8.73
N LEU A 101 4.27 9.80 9.10
CA LEU A 101 4.82 10.73 10.10
C LEU A 101 5.10 10.06 11.45
N GLU A 102 4.34 9.02 11.79
CA GLU A 102 4.50 8.24 13.02
C GLU A 102 5.82 7.44 13.08
N LEU A 103 6.45 7.21 11.92
CA LEU A 103 7.72 6.47 11.78
C LEU A 103 8.93 7.38 11.55
N ASN A 104 8.85 8.65 11.95
CA ASN A 104 9.96 9.60 11.86
C ASN A 104 10.59 9.68 10.45
N PRO A 105 9.88 10.21 9.45
CA PRO A 105 10.43 10.32 8.09
C PRO A 105 11.72 11.15 8.03
N ASP A 106 11.93 12.10 8.94
CA ASP A 106 13.16 12.92 8.99
C ASP A 106 14.39 12.08 9.42
N GLU A 107 14.22 11.13 10.32
CA GLU A 107 15.28 10.18 10.72
C GLU A 107 15.63 9.24 9.57
N ALA A 108 14.62 8.75 8.88
CA ALA A 108 14.81 7.93 7.69
C ALA A 108 15.52 8.70 6.57
N GLU A 109 15.15 9.96 6.36
CA GLU A 109 15.82 10.85 5.41
C GLU A 109 17.29 11.03 5.76
N ALA A 110 17.59 11.34 7.02
CA ALA A 110 18.97 11.51 7.50
C ALA A 110 19.79 10.24 7.33
N THR A 111 19.23 9.09 7.64
CA THR A 111 19.89 7.78 7.47
C THR A 111 20.18 7.49 6.00
N MET A 112 19.22 7.70 5.12
CA MET A 112 19.41 7.53 3.68
C MET A 112 20.45 8.51 3.13
N ALA A 113 20.40 9.77 3.55
CA ALA A 113 21.35 10.80 3.12
C ALA A 113 22.78 10.43 3.51
N ALA A 114 23.00 9.98 4.75
CA ALA A 114 24.33 9.55 5.24
C ALA A 114 24.85 8.34 4.43
N ALA A 115 24.02 7.37 4.16
CA ALA A 115 24.40 6.21 3.35
C ALA A 115 24.76 6.59 1.90
N ILE A 116 24.03 7.51 1.31
CA ILE A 116 24.32 7.99 -0.05
C ILE A 116 25.59 8.86 -0.07
N GLU A 117 25.83 9.65 0.95
CA GLU A 117 27.09 10.40 1.10
C GLU A 117 28.29 9.43 1.16
N GLU A 118 28.18 8.35 1.92
CA GLU A 118 29.20 7.29 1.96
C GLU A 118 29.41 6.66 0.58
N MET A 119 28.35 6.34 -0.16
CA MET A 119 28.45 5.85 -1.52
C MET A 119 29.14 6.84 -2.45
N ALA A 120 28.86 8.12 -2.31
CA ALA A 120 29.48 9.18 -3.09
C ALA A 120 30.98 9.30 -2.75
N LEU A 121 31.36 9.24 -1.47
CA LEU A 121 32.77 9.24 -1.02
C LEU A 121 33.53 8.03 -1.54
N ARG A 122 32.95 6.85 -1.50
CA ARG A 122 33.51 5.64 -2.08
C ARG A 122 33.57 5.67 -3.60
N GLY A 123 32.79 6.53 -4.24
CA GLY A 123 32.69 6.65 -5.69
C GLY A 123 32.05 5.39 -6.30
N VAL A 124 30.95 4.94 -5.73
CA VAL A 124 30.22 3.75 -6.20
C VAL A 124 28.79 4.12 -6.62
N SER A 125 28.23 3.29 -7.49
CA SER A 125 26.81 3.29 -7.83
C SER A 125 26.24 1.90 -7.68
N GLN A 126 24.93 1.83 -7.37
CA GLN A 126 24.22 0.57 -7.23
C GLN A 126 23.15 0.42 -8.30
N LYS A 127 23.02 -0.80 -8.81
CA LYS A 127 21.98 -1.20 -9.76
C LYS A 127 21.35 -2.49 -9.26
N PHE A 128 20.05 -2.48 -9.07
CA PHE A 128 19.27 -3.66 -8.68
C PHE A 128 18.38 -4.11 -9.84
N ILE A 129 18.42 -5.41 -10.11
CA ILE A 129 17.56 -6.07 -11.09
C ILE A 129 16.74 -7.11 -10.35
N PRO A 130 15.43 -6.86 -10.12
CA PRO A 130 14.57 -7.83 -9.47
C PRO A 130 14.37 -9.06 -10.34
N SER A 131 14.37 -10.24 -9.73
CA SER A 131 14.10 -11.53 -10.36
C SER A 131 12.78 -12.14 -9.92
N ASP A 132 12.36 -11.85 -8.67
CA ASP A 132 11.13 -12.38 -8.10
C ASP A 132 10.58 -11.44 -7.02
N ALA A 133 9.27 -11.54 -6.74
CA ALA A 133 8.61 -10.81 -5.65
C ALA A 133 7.60 -11.73 -4.96
N ILE A 134 7.84 -12.02 -3.69
CA ILE A 134 7.10 -12.98 -2.88
C ILE A 134 6.35 -12.24 -1.78
N TYR A 135 5.04 -12.48 -1.66
CA TYR A 135 4.21 -11.93 -0.60
C TYR A 135 3.89 -12.98 0.45
N SER A 136 4.04 -12.63 1.72
CA SER A 136 3.61 -13.44 2.85
C SER A 136 2.30 -12.89 3.43
N SER A 137 1.24 -13.67 3.34
CA SER A 137 -0.04 -13.33 3.98
C SER A 137 -0.01 -13.46 5.51
N VAL A 138 0.99 -14.16 6.05
CA VAL A 138 1.15 -14.40 7.49
C VAL A 138 1.78 -13.19 8.19
N THR A 139 2.79 -12.62 7.56
CA THR A 139 3.57 -11.50 8.14
C THR A 139 3.26 -10.16 7.49
N ASP A 140 2.54 -10.18 6.36
CA ASP A 140 2.21 -9.01 5.56
C ASP A 140 3.44 -8.29 4.97
N TYR A 141 4.51 -9.04 4.71
CA TYR A 141 5.72 -8.56 4.05
C TYR A 141 5.77 -8.96 2.58
N VAL A 142 6.44 -8.14 1.80
CA VAL A 142 6.84 -8.43 0.42
C VAL A 142 8.35 -8.54 0.39
N TRP A 143 8.86 -9.66 -0.10
CA TRP A 143 10.28 -9.85 -0.38
C TRP A 143 10.52 -9.71 -1.88
N VAL A 144 11.31 -8.72 -2.25
CA VAL A 144 11.77 -8.53 -3.62
C VAL A 144 13.19 -9.03 -3.71
N VAL A 145 13.35 -10.15 -4.41
CA VAL A 145 14.64 -10.83 -4.59
C VAL A 145 15.21 -10.45 -5.95
N GLY A 146 16.51 -10.29 -6.03
CA GLY A 146 17.17 -9.98 -7.27
C GLY A 146 18.69 -9.96 -7.16
N GLU A 147 19.31 -9.35 -8.13
CA GLU A 147 20.76 -9.14 -8.20
C GLU A 147 21.07 -7.66 -8.02
N GLN A 148 21.97 -7.36 -7.09
CA GLN A 148 22.51 -6.02 -6.91
C GLN A 148 23.94 -5.96 -7.41
N THR A 149 24.16 -5.07 -8.37
CA THR A 149 25.49 -4.78 -8.91
C THR A 149 25.98 -3.46 -8.34
N THR A 150 27.10 -3.49 -7.64
CA THR A 150 27.82 -2.30 -7.17
C THR A 150 28.98 -2.02 -8.11
N THR A 151 28.99 -0.85 -8.73
CA THR A 151 30.01 -0.45 -9.70
C THR A 151 30.86 0.69 -9.18
N SER A 152 32.17 0.54 -9.21
CA SER A 152 33.11 1.63 -8.91
C SER A 152 33.13 2.63 -10.07
N LEU A 153 32.80 3.89 -9.79
CA LEU A 153 32.79 4.97 -10.77
C LEU A 153 34.20 5.40 -11.20
N LYS A 154 35.23 4.99 -10.42
CA LYS A 154 36.63 5.32 -10.70
C LYS A 154 37.30 4.28 -11.61
N THR A 155 37.04 3.00 -11.34
CA THR A 155 37.71 1.89 -12.02
C THR A 155 36.82 1.17 -13.03
N GLY A 156 35.50 1.34 -12.94
CA GLY A 156 34.54 0.55 -13.70
C GLY A 156 34.37 -0.88 -13.20
N ALA A 157 35.10 -1.28 -12.15
CA ALA A 157 34.94 -2.63 -11.57
C ALA A 157 33.53 -2.77 -10.98
N ALA A 158 32.91 -3.92 -11.25
CA ALA A 158 31.58 -4.24 -10.82
C ALA A 158 31.58 -5.55 -10.02
N ASP A 159 30.84 -5.56 -8.93
CA ASP A 159 30.55 -6.74 -8.12
C ASP A 159 29.04 -6.97 -8.08
N THR A 160 28.61 -8.21 -8.26
CA THR A 160 27.19 -8.57 -8.31
C THR A 160 26.91 -9.64 -7.27
N THR A 161 25.92 -9.37 -6.41
CA THR A 161 25.49 -10.28 -5.35
C THR A 161 23.97 -10.47 -5.37
N ALA A 162 23.49 -11.63 -4.92
CA ALA A 162 22.07 -11.82 -4.64
C ALA A 162 21.65 -10.87 -3.51
N TYR A 163 20.49 -10.25 -3.65
CA TYR A 163 20.00 -9.23 -2.73
C TYR A 163 18.52 -9.32 -2.52
N THR A 164 18.06 -9.02 -1.31
CA THR A 164 16.64 -9.01 -0.98
C THR A 164 16.27 -7.69 -0.31
N PHE A 165 15.19 -7.08 -0.82
CA PHE A 165 14.46 -6.02 -0.15
C PHE A 165 13.25 -6.62 0.55
N GLU A 166 13.11 -6.40 1.84
CA GLU A 166 12.00 -6.82 2.67
C GLU A 166 11.18 -5.58 3.03
N LEU A 167 9.92 -5.55 2.60
CA LEU A 167 9.08 -4.37 2.66
C LEU A 167 7.73 -4.69 3.30
N LYS A 168 7.30 -3.87 4.23
CA LYS A 168 5.92 -3.87 4.72
C LYS A 168 5.20 -2.66 4.18
N ILE A 169 4.15 -2.89 3.39
CA ILE A 169 3.44 -1.84 2.68
C ILE A 169 2.04 -1.69 3.26
N GLY A 170 1.74 -0.50 3.75
CA GLY A 170 0.42 -0.09 4.17
C GLY A 170 -0.24 0.83 3.17
N ILE A 171 -1.49 1.20 3.45
CA ILE A 171 -2.24 2.17 2.67
C ILE A 171 -3.01 3.08 3.60
N ARG A 172 -2.99 4.36 3.27
CA ARG A 172 -3.83 5.38 3.92
C ARG A 172 -4.43 6.28 2.86
N ASN A 173 -5.75 6.37 2.84
CA ASN A 173 -6.49 7.22 1.88
C ASN A 173 -6.11 6.94 0.42
N GLY A 174 -5.91 5.67 0.06
CA GLY A 174 -5.52 5.28 -1.29
C GLY A 174 -4.04 5.46 -1.63
N ASN A 175 -3.23 6.03 -0.73
CA ASN A 175 -1.80 6.22 -0.95
C ASN A 175 -1.00 5.09 -0.29
N PRO A 176 -0.05 4.47 -1.00
CA PRO A 176 0.84 3.48 -0.43
C PRO A 176 1.81 4.12 0.56
N MET A 177 2.11 3.41 1.63
CA MET A 177 3.06 3.82 2.65
C MET A 177 4.02 2.69 2.97
N ILE A 178 5.26 3.05 3.26
CA ILE A 178 6.30 2.15 3.73
C ILE A 178 6.21 2.10 5.26
N LEU A 179 5.78 0.95 5.80
CA LEU A 179 5.68 0.73 7.24
C LEU A 179 6.96 0.13 7.83
N ASP A 180 7.67 -0.65 7.02
CA ASP A 180 8.98 -1.20 7.37
C ASP A 180 9.75 -1.49 6.09
N ILE A 181 11.07 -1.35 6.16
CA ILE A 181 11.99 -1.68 5.08
C ILE A 181 13.29 -2.20 5.64
N GLN A 182 13.70 -3.35 5.15
CA GLN A 182 15.01 -3.94 5.42
C GLN A 182 15.61 -4.41 4.10
N GLN A 183 16.95 -4.47 4.06
CA GLN A 183 17.66 -4.96 2.88
C GLN A 183 18.89 -5.74 3.31
N TYR A 184 19.21 -6.82 2.59
CA TYR A 184 20.36 -7.66 2.92
C TYR A 184 20.89 -8.41 1.71
N PRO A 185 22.22 -8.69 1.68
CA PRO A 185 22.87 -9.38 0.57
C PRO A 185 22.71 -10.90 0.69
N ALA A 186 21.52 -11.39 0.44
CA ALA A 186 21.20 -12.82 0.36
C ALA A 186 19.85 -12.99 -0.35
N ALA A 187 19.63 -14.17 -0.94
CA ALA A 187 18.28 -14.57 -1.33
C ALA A 187 17.50 -14.99 -0.08
N VAL A 188 16.26 -14.52 0.04
CA VAL A 188 15.39 -14.87 1.18
C VAL A 188 14.97 -16.34 1.12
N ASN A 189 14.93 -16.98 2.31
CA ASN A 189 14.16 -18.21 2.52
C ASN A 189 12.83 -17.83 3.20
N PRO A 190 11.71 -17.77 2.46
CA PRO A 190 10.43 -17.26 2.98
C PRO A 190 9.98 -17.98 4.25
N ALA A 191 10.03 -19.32 4.28
CA ALA A 191 9.55 -20.11 5.40
C ALA A 191 10.41 -19.93 6.69
N GLN A 192 11.69 -19.67 6.54
CA GLN A 192 12.56 -19.34 7.67
C GLN A 192 12.29 -17.92 8.14
N ARG A 193 12.24 -16.98 7.20
CA ARG A 193 12.08 -15.56 7.50
C ARG A 193 10.74 -15.24 8.16
N GLU A 194 9.65 -15.87 7.74
CA GLU A 194 8.35 -15.76 8.42
C GLU A 194 8.44 -16.13 9.90
N ARG A 195 9.12 -17.24 10.23
CA ARG A 195 9.31 -17.66 11.62
C ARG A 195 10.14 -16.66 12.42
N GLU A 196 11.16 -16.09 11.81
CA GLU A 196 12.01 -15.06 12.44
C GLU A 196 11.21 -13.79 12.74
N ILE A 197 10.42 -13.31 11.77
CA ILE A 197 9.56 -12.13 11.93
C ILE A 197 8.53 -12.37 13.06
N LEU A 198 7.88 -13.54 13.08
CA LEU A 198 6.93 -13.90 14.13
C LEU A 198 7.58 -14.00 15.53
N GLN A 199 8.88 -14.21 15.59
CA GLN A 199 9.68 -14.19 16.83
C GLN A 199 10.20 -12.79 17.17
N GLY A 200 9.85 -11.76 16.40
CA GLY A 200 10.34 -10.38 16.58
C GLY A 200 11.81 -10.19 16.22
N LYS A 201 12.37 -11.08 15.39
CA LYS A 201 13.76 -10.97 14.92
C LYS A 201 13.82 -10.14 13.65
N ASN A 202 14.62 -9.11 13.68
CA ASN A 202 15.00 -8.38 12.46
C ASN A 202 15.78 -9.31 11.52
N ALA A 203 15.86 -8.97 10.23
CA ALA A 203 16.74 -9.67 9.32
C ALA A 203 18.17 -9.56 9.84
N THR A 204 18.63 -10.61 10.53
CA THR A 204 19.97 -10.63 11.12
C THR A 204 20.94 -10.79 9.98
N THR A 205 21.50 -9.71 9.59
CA THR A 205 22.60 -9.70 8.66
C THR A 205 23.85 -10.14 9.41
N ALA A 206 24.42 -11.24 9.02
CA ALA A 206 25.84 -11.51 9.29
C ALA A 206 26.74 -10.40 8.70
N LEU A 207 26.15 -9.39 8.06
CA LEU A 207 26.74 -8.33 7.25
C LEU A 207 26.20 -6.94 7.62
N ASP A 208 25.90 -6.70 8.89
CA ASP A 208 25.34 -5.44 9.44
C ASP A 208 26.23 -4.19 9.22
N LYS A 209 27.32 -4.32 8.48
CA LYS A 209 28.23 -3.22 8.15
C LYS A 209 27.96 -2.55 6.79
N ASP A 210 27.16 -3.17 5.92
CA ASP A 210 26.95 -2.69 4.56
C ASP A 210 25.47 -2.43 4.19
N SER A 211 24.53 -2.54 5.13
CA SER A 211 23.13 -2.22 4.87
C SER A 211 22.91 -0.71 4.80
N VAL A 212 22.56 -0.23 3.62
CA VAL A 212 22.46 1.20 3.30
C VAL A 212 21.22 1.86 3.93
N ILE A 213 20.19 1.12 4.27
CA ILE A 213 18.95 1.68 4.84
C ILE A 213 18.35 0.72 5.86
N LYS A 214 18.22 1.14 7.11
CA LYS A 214 17.44 0.49 8.14
C LYS A 214 16.47 1.52 8.71
N ILE A 215 15.18 1.28 8.54
CA ILE A 215 14.13 2.04 9.23
C ILE A 215 13.57 1.11 10.29
N GLU A 216 13.89 1.36 11.56
CA GLU A 216 13.33 0.59 12.68
C GLU A 216 11.98 1.17 13.09
N SER A 217 10.93 0.35 13.03
CA SER A 217 9.71 0.62 13.79
C SER A 217 9.94 0.22 15.24
N ARG A 218 9.84 1.16 16.17
CA ARG A 218 9.73 0.90 17.61
C ARG A 218 8.31 0.59 18.03
#